data_fe178779813660ab04fbf9170ad78533
#
_entry.id   fe178779813660ab04fbf9170ad78533
#
_cell.length_a   1.000
_cell.length_b   1.000
_cell.length_c   1.000
_cell.angle_alpha   90.00
_cell.angle_beta   90.00
_cell.angle_gamma   90.00
#
_symmetry.space_group_name_H-M   'P 1'
#
loop_
_entity.id
_entity.type
_entity.pdbx_description
1 polymer ?
#
loop_
_entity_poly.entity_id
_entity_poly.type
_entity_poly.pdbx_seq_one_letter_code
_entity_poly.pdbx_strand_id
1 'polypeptide(L)'
;MSDYYFRGYITNLGKYNEGELVGKWITFPITKKELDKALREIGINENYDEWFFTDFDGKYPYCVSNLLCEYSSVSSLNKIALALDKVEKAGTEKEFEGFLETKDDFFGACANAIAGNGVNFNCQDSTELAHILVEEMGGAENLPKSTLAWYFDYESYGRDIRIDFYNEEEPELTAGEFWCGDENATDKEIGEAVIESCGLDSVSNICYYFDYETYGNDIMNEGDYTFTDNGLVDCSDYDDTLGEDFEKALEEELSEKEKEEER
;
A
#
# COMPACT_ATOMS: atom_id res chain seq x y z
N MET A 1 6.06 -11.26 -19.85
CA MET A 1 6.28 -9.99 -19.13
C MET A 1 7.23 -9.16 -19.97
N SER A 2 7.00 -7.88 -20.13
CA SER A 2 7.89 -6.99 -20.89
C SER A 2 9.20 -6.85 -20.12
N ASP A 3 10.34 -6.96 -20.83
CA ASP A 3 11.70 -6.82 -20.24
C ASP A 3 12.06 -5.33 -19.98
N TYR A 4 11.07 -4.44 -19.85
CA TYR A 4 11.28 -3.00 -19.67
C TYR A 4 10.23 -2.40 -18.71
N TYR A 5 10.63 -1.36 -17.98
CA TYR A 5 9.72 -0.62 -17.09
C TYR A 5 8.72 0.19 -17.89
N PHE A 6 9.24 1.01 -18.82
CA PHE A 6 8.43 1.70 -19.83
C PHE A 6 9.25 2.02 -21.07
N ARG A 7 8.56 2.37 -22.16
CA ARG A 7 9.10 2.86 -23.41
C ARG A 7 8.29 4.04 -23.90
N GLY A 8 8.95 4.96 -24.64
CA GLY A 8 8.31 6.08 -25.27
C GLY A 8 8.39 5.97 -26.80
N TYR A 9 7.36 6.38 -27.49
CA TYR A 9 7.38 6.49 -28.95
C TYR A 9 7.88 7.87 -29.35
N ILE A 10 9.16 7.95 -29.70
CA ILE A 10 9.82 9.20 -30.13
C ILE A 10 9.47 9.48 -31.60
N THR A 11 9.01 10.69 -31.89
CA THR A 11 8.46 11.07 -33.20
C THR A 11 9.17 12.32 -33.72
N ASN A 12 9.45 12.36 -35.03
CA ASN A 12 9.96 13.51 -35.74
C ASN A 12 8.85 14.57 -35.87
N LEU A 13 9.00 15.71 -35.19
CA LEU A 13 7.97 16.75 -35.14
C LEU A 13 7.71 17.39 -36.50
N GLY A 14 8.77 17.66 -37.29
CA GLY A 14 8.63 18.24 -38.62
C GLY A 14 7.84 17.33 -39.56
N LYS A 15 8.12 16.03 -39.56
CA LYS A 15 7.39 15.02 -40.35
C LYS A 15 5.96 14.86 -39.86
N TYR A 16 5.73 14.88 -38.56
CA TYR A 16 4.40 14.84 -37.98
C TYR A 16 3.55 16.03 -38.43
N ASN A 17 4.12 17.23 -38.49
CA ASN A 17 3.43 18.42 -39.02
C ASN A 17 3.13 18.34 -40.53
N GLU A 18 3.89 17.55 -41.28
CA GLU A 18 3.65 17.24 -42.69
C GLU A 18 2.58 16.13 -42.89
N GLY A 19 2.08 15.54 -41.79
CA GLY A 19 1.12 14.45 -41.80
C GLY A 19 1.72 13.06 -41.93
N GLU A 20 3.04 12.93 -41.72
CA GLU A 20 3.76 11.66 -41.73
C GLU A 20 4.12 11.24 -40.32
N LEU A 21 3.64 10.09 -39.83
CA LEU A 21 4.03 9.54 -38.53
C LEU A 21 5.36 8.78 -38.67
N VAL A 22 6.45 9.49 -38.51
CA VAL A 22 7.82 8.94 -38.54
C VAL A 22 8.35 8.90 -37.10
N GLY A 23 8.41 7.74 -36.51
CA GLY A 23 8.81 7.56 -35.13
C GLY A 23 9.28 6.15 -34.82
N LYS A 24 9.70 5.96 -33.57
CA LYS A 24 10.23 4.68 -33.06
C LYS A 24 10.03 4.55 -31.58
N TRP A 25 9.77 3.33 -31.11
CA TRP A 25 9.83 3.00 -29.70
C TRP A 25 11.27 2.99 -29.18
N ILE A 26 11.51 3.69 -28.08
CA ILE A 26 12.76 3.62 -27.31
C ILE A 26 12.44 3.21 -25.89
N THR A 27 13.28 2.34 -25.32
CA THR A 27 13.13 1.79 -23.96
C THR A 27 13.97 2.57 -22.98
N PHE A 28 13.47 2.84 -21.79
CA PHE A 28 14.18 3.55 -20.72
C PHE A 28 14.66 2.55 -19.62
N PRO A 29 15.84 2.84 -18.99
CA PRO A 29 16.75 3.93 -19.31
C PRO A 29 17.47 3.74 -20.64
N ILE A 30 17.75 4.84 -21.36
CA ILE A 30 18.42 4.83 -22.65
C ILE A 30 19.74 5.63 -22.59
N THR A 31 20.77 5.10 -23.24
CA THR A 31 22.08 5.78 -23.36
C THR A 31 22.04 6.88 -24.42
N LYS A 32 22.94 7.85 -24.33
CA LYS A 32 23.07 8.90 -25.34
C LYS A 32 23.33 8.33 -26.74
N LYS A 33 24.17 7.30 -26.83
CA LYS A 33 24.50 6.64 -28.10
C LYS A 33 23.31 5.95 -28.76
N GLU A 34 22.46 5.31 -27.95
CA GLU A 34 21.22 4.68 -28.42
C GLU A 34 20.19 5.72 -28.83
N LEU A 35 20.04 6.82 -28.07
CA LEU A 35 19.19 7.94 -28.42
C LEU A 35 19.63 8.56 -29.74
N ASP A 36 20.91 8.90 -29.91
CA ASP A 36 21.46 9.46 -31.14
C ASP A 36 21.23 8.54 -32.36
N LYS A 37 21.28 7.22 -32.14
CA LYS A 37 20.94 6.25 -33.17
C LYS A 37 19.46 6.30 -33.52
N ALA A 38 18.58 6.32 -32.52
CA ALA A 38 17.13 6.39 -32.72
C ALA A 38 16.73 7.67 -33.43
N LEU A 39 17.30 8.82 -33.06
CA LEU A 39 17.06 10.12 -33.71
C LEU A 39 17.46 10.11 -35.19
N ARG A 40 18.62 9.55 -35.51
CA ARG A 40 19.03 9.39 -36.93
C ARG A 40 18.08 8.49 -37.72
N GLU A 41 17.60 7.40 -37.10
CA GLU A 41 16.68 6.44 -37.74
C GLU A 41 15.31 7.07 -38.07
N ILE A 42 14.82 8.02 -37.26
CA ILE A 42 13.58 8.76 -37.51
C ILE A 42 13.81 10.02 -38.35
N GLY A 43 15.01 10.24 -38.88
CA GLY A 43 15.31 11.30 -39.81
C GLY A 43 15.54 12.68 -39.18
N ILE A 44 15.92 12.76 -37.92
CA ILE A 44 16.35 14.01 -37.30
C ILE A 44 17.68 14.45 -37.94
N ASN A 45 17.69 15.68 -38.45
CA ASN A 45 18.83 16.31 -39.14
C ASN A 45 18.67 17.85 -39.15
N GLU A 46 19.52 18.58 -39.85
CA GLU A 46 19.53 20.05 -39.89
C GLU A 46 18.18 20.65 -40.40
N ASN A 47 17.38 19.92 -41.16
CA ASN A 47 16.07 20.38 -41.67
C ASN A 47 14.90 19.94 -40.77
N TYR A 48 15.08 18.90 -39.97
CA TYR A 48 14.14 18.33 -39.02
C TYR A 48 14.89 18.12 -37.72
N ASP A 49 14.99 19.12 -36.88
CA ASP A 49 15.82 19.12 -35.66
C ASP A 49 15.03 18.91 -34.38
N GLU A 50 13.67 18.93 -34.47
CA GLU A 50 12.79 18.77 -33.33
C GLU A 50 12.12 17.40 -33.30
N TRP A 51 11.96 16.90 -32.09
CA TRP A 51 11.29 15.63 -31.82
C TRP A 51 10.51 15.72 -30.51
N PHE A 52 9.56 14.81 -30.29
CA PHE A 52 8.73 14.73 -29.10
C PHE A 52 8.23 13.30 -28.89
N PHE A 53 7.61 13.03 -27.75
CA PHE A 53 6.97 11.74 -27.49
C PHE A 53 5.49 11.82 -27.83
N THR A 54 5.01 10.87 -28.63
CA THR A 54 3.57 10.77 -28.97
C THR A 54 2.85 9.71 -28.17
N ASP A 55 3.56 8.77 -27.56
CA ASP A 55 2.95 7.71 -26.80
C ASP A 55 3.95 7.10 -25.79
N PHE A 56 3.43 6.52 -24.72
CA PHE A 56 4.19 5.75 -23.74
C PHE A 56 3.48 4.42 -23.46
N ASP A 57 4.28 3.37 -23.18
CA ASP A 57 3.80 2.03 -22.85
C ASP A 57 4.75 1.35 -21.88
N GLY A 58 4.25 0.55 -20.93
CA GLY A 58 5.10 -0.15 -19.96
C GLY A 58 4.36 -0.86 -18.83
N LYS A 59 5.16 -1.38 -17.89
CA LYS A 59 4.67 -2.13 -16.72
C LYS A 59 3.89 -1.22 -15.75
N TYR A 60 4.30 0.05 -15.64
CA TYR A 60 3.72 1.03 -14.72
C TYR A 60 3.07 2.23 -15.44
N PRO A 61 2.19 2.04 -16.46
CA PRO A 61 1.66 3.15 -17.24
C PRO A 61 0.79 4.10 -16.39
N TYR A 62 0.09 3.59 -15.38
CA TYR A 62 -0.80 4.40 -14.53
C TYR A 62 -0.02 5.17 -13.45
N CYS A 63 0.93 4.52 -12.78
CA CYS A 63 1.71 5.13 -11.70
C CYS A 63 2.57 6.30 -12.16
N VAL A 64 3.06 6.26 -13.40
CA VAL A 64 3.96 7.29 -13.96
C VAL A 64 3.32 8.17 -15.03
N SER A 65 2.04 7.94 -15.36
CA SER A 65 1.36 8.65 -16.46
C SER A 65 1.39 10.17 -16.31
N ASN A 66 1.31 10.67 -15.08
CA ASN A 66 1.37 12.11 -14.79
C ASN A 66 2.78 12.70 -14.96
N LEU A 67 3.82 11.85 -14.94
CA LEU A 67 5.23 12.24 -15.11
C LEU A 67 5.71 12.11 -16.56
N LEU A 68 4.97 11.35 -17.38
CA LEU A 68 5.29 11.10 -18.77
C LEU A 68 4.52 12.07 -19.66
N CYS A 69 5.20 13.05 -20.22
CA CYS A 69 4.59 14.02 -21.13
C CYS A 69 5.35 14.14 -22.46
N GLU A 70 4.68 14.72 -23.47
CA GLU A 70 5.20 14.85 -24.84
C GLU A 70 6.60 15.47 -24.91
N TYR A 71 6.94 16.36 -23.97
CA TYR A 71 8.19 17.09 -23.93
C TYR A 71 9.07 16.73 -22.73
N SER A 72 8.84 15.57 -22.12
CA SER A 72 9.70 15.08 -21.04
C SER A 72 11.16 14.97 -21.50
N SER A 73 12.09 15.41 -20.65
CA SER A 73 13.51 15.25 -20.95
C SER A 73 13.93 13.79 -20.83
N VAL A 74 14.84 13.33 -21.69
CA VAL A 74 15.39 11.97 -21.62
C VAL A 74 16.06 11.72 -20.27
N SER A 75 16.70 12.72 -19.69
CA SER A 75 17.31 12.62 -18.36
C SER A 75 16.26 12.35 -17.27
N SER A 76 15.12 13.06 -17.28
CA SER A 76 14.02 12.80 -16.34
C SER A 76 13.44 11.41 -16.52
N LEU A 77 13.23 10.97 -17.76
CA LEU A 77 12.72 9.63 -18.05
C LEU A 77 13.70 8.54 -17.63
N ASN A 78 14.99 8.74 -17.81
CA ASN A 78 16.01 7.82 -17.31
C ASN A 78 16.02 7.74 -15.77
N LYS A 79 15.82 8.88 -15.06
CA LYS A 79 15.71 8.88 -13.59
C LYS A 79 14.51 8.06 -13.13
N ILE A 80 13.35 8.26 -13.76
CA ILE A 80 12.13 7.50 -13.45
C ILE A 80 12.35 5.99 -13.66
N ALA A 81 12.93 5.59 -14.79
CA ALA A 81 13.21 4.19 -15.07
C ALA A 81 14.20 3.57 -14.08
N LEU A 82 15.23 4.32 -13.68
CA LEU A 82 16.21 3.87 -12.70
C LEU A 82 15.61 3.75 -11.29
N ALA A 83 14.71 4.66 -10.92
CA ALA A 83 13.98 4.58 -9.65
C ALA A 83 13.11 3.31 -9.59
N LEU A 84 12.36 3.03 -10.65
CA LEU A 84 11.53 1.81 -10.76
C LEU A 84 12.38 0.52 -10.72
N ASP A 85 13.56 0.53 -11.36
CA ASP A 85 14.53 -0.57 -11.28
C ASP A 85 14.98 -0.86 -9.83
N LYS A 86 15.19 0.20 -9.05
CA LYS A 86 15.57 0.06 -7.64
C LYS A 86 14.42 -0.47 -6.78
N VAL A 87 13.19 -0.02 -6.99
CA VAL A 87 11.98 -0.53 -6.32
C VAL A 87 11.79 -2.02 -6.61
N GLU A 88 11.86 -2.43 -7.89
CA GLU A 88 11.70 -3.84 -8.27
C GLU A 88 12.82 -4.73 -7.70
N LYS A 89 14.07 -4.24 -7.70
CA LYS A 89 15.20 -4.96 -7.07
C LYS A 89 15.08 -5.08 -5.56
N ALA A 90 14.45 -4.13 -4.92
CA ALA A 90 14.14 -4.18 -3.49
C ALA A 90 12.96 -5.11 -3.18
N GLY A 91 12.08 -5.39 -4.16
CA GLY A 91 10.87 -6.19 -3.99
C GLY A 91 9.77 -5.46 -3.22
N THR A 92 9.72 -4.12 -3.36
CA THR A 92 8.83 -3.23 -2.59
C THR A 92 7.83 -2.50 -3.49
N GLU A 93 7.40 -3.16 -4.58
CA GLU A 93 6.47 -2.56 -5.55
C GLU A 93 5.10 -2.24 -4.93
N LYS A 94 4.65 -3.05 -3.98
CA LYS A 94 3.35 -2.86 -3.32
C LYS A 94 3.35 -1.65 -2.40
N GLU A 95 4.40 -1.50 -1.60
CA GLU A 95 4.61 -0.35 -0.72
C GLU A 95 4.77 0.94 -1.54
N PHE A 96 5.52 0.88 -2.65
CA PHE A 96 5.66 1.98 -3.59
C PHE A 96 4.30 2.42 -4.16
N GLU A 97 3.46 1.48 -4.61
CA GLU A 97 2.10 1.78 -5.10
C GLU A 97 1.25 2.46 -4.03
N GLY A 98 1.28 1.97 -2.78
CA GLY A 98 0.56 2.56 -1.66
C GLY A 98 1.02 3.99 -1.35
N PHE A 99 2.32 4.23 -1.30
CA PHE A 99 2.86 5.60 -1.12
C PHE A 99 2.49 6.52 -2.27
N LEU A 100 2.52 6.05 -3.50
CA LEU A 100 2.20 6.86 -4.66
C LEU A 100 0.72 7.26 -4.71
N GLU A 101 -0.18 6.43 -4.22
CA GLU A 101 -1.62 6.74 -4.12
C GLU A 101 -1.92 7.77 -3.03
N THR A 102 -1.12 7.82 -1.96
CA THR A 102 -1.32 8.75 -0.83
C THR A 102 -0.52 10.03 -0.94
N LYS A 103 0.65 9.98 -1.56
CA LYS A 103 1.60 11.09 -1.65
C LYS A 103 1.82 11.45 -3.11
N ASP A 104 1.67 12.71 -3.48
CA ASP A 104 1.96 13.21 -4.84
C ASP A 104 3.47 13.46 -5.01
N ASP A 105 4.28 12.45 -4.63
CA ASP A 105 5.75 12.48 -4.69
C ASP A 105 6.30 11.14 -5.17
N PHE A 106 6.62 11.04 -6.45
CA PHE A 106 7.13 9.82 -7.06
C PHE A 106 8.48 9.36 -6.47
N PHE A 107 9.44 10.27 -6.31
CA PHE A 107 10.77 9.90 -5.80
C PHE A 107 10.74 9.62 -4.31
N GLY A 108 9.90 10.33 -3.57
CA GLY A 108 9.63 10.05 -2.16
C GLY A 108 8.98 8.68 -1.97
N ALA A 109 7.97 8.33 -2.78
CA ALA A 109 7.35 7.01 -2.76
C ALA A 109 8.36 5.88 -3.03
N CYS A 110 9.23 6.04 -4.04
CA CYS A 110 10.30 5.07 -4.32
C CYS A 110 11.27 4.96 -3.14
N ALA A 111 11.73 6.08 -2.60
CA ALA A 111 12.72 6.11 -1.52
C ALA A 111 12.19 5.47 -0.23
N ASN A 112 10.96 5.81 0.16
CA ASN A 112 10.32 5.26 1.35
C ASN A 112 10.06 3.75 1.22
N ALA A 113 9.57 3.30 0.07
CA ALA A 113 9.38 1.88 -0.20
C ALA A 113 10.70 1.10 -0.07
N ILE A 114 11.79 1.59 -0.68
CA ILE A 114 13.12 0.98 -0.61
C ILE A 114 13.70 1.02 0.81
N ALA A 115 13.41 2.08 1.58
CA ALA A 115 13.84 2.20 2.98
C ALA A 115 13.07 1.26 3.92
N GLY A 116 11.94 0.69 3.49
CA GLY A 116 11.10 -0.18 4.30
C GLY A 116 10.18 0.59 5.25
N ASN A 117 9.83 1.84 4.91
CA ASN A 117 8.94 2.69 5.70
C ASN A 117 7.45 2.36 5.49
N GLY A 118 7.13 1.38 4.65
CA GLY A 118 5.77 0.89 4.42
C GLY A 118 5.63 -0.59 4.74
N VAL A 119 4.45 -0.98 5.20
CA VAL A 119 4.10 -2.40 5.40
C VAL A 119 2.87 -2.73 4.57
N ASN A 120 2.99 -3.76 3.73
CA ASN A 120 1.86 -4.26 2.95
C ASN A 120 1.19 -5.42 3.67
N PHE A 121 -0.09 -5.26 4.00
CA PHE A 121 -0.95 -6.32 4.52
C PHE A 121 -1.74 -6.95 3.39
N ASN A 122 -1.71 -8.27 3.28
CA ASN A 122 -2.49 -9.00 2.28
C ASN A 122 -3.94 -9.17 2.76
N CYS A 123 -4.65 -8.05 2.89
CA CYS A 123 -6.05 -7.98 3.32
C CYS A 123 -6.86 -7.05 2.42
N GLN A 124 -8.18 -7.22 2.45
CA GLN A 124 -9.12 -6.51 1.57
C GLN A 124 -10.01 -5.52 2.33
N ASP A 125 -10.06 -5.62 3.67
CA ASP A 125 -10.86 -4.75 4.52
C ASP A 125 -10.23 -4.58 5.92
N SER A 126 -10.83 -3.69 6.72
CA SER A 126 -10.39 -3.39 8.08
C SER A 126 -10.54 -4.55 9.05
N THR A 127 -11.53 -5.41 8.84
CA THR A 127 -11.75 -6.60 9.69
C THR A 127 -10.64 -7.62 9.50
N GLU A 128 -10.24 -7.87 8.24
CA GLU A 128 -9.09 -8.74 7.94
C GLU A 128 -7.78 -8.16 8.50
N LEU A 129 -7.58 -6.84 8.42
CA LEU A 129 -6.45 -6.17 9.06
C LEU A 129 -6.44 -6.42 10.55
N ALA A 130 -7.58 -6.24 11.24
CA ALA A 130 -7.70 -6.49 12.67
C ALA A 130 -7.35 -7.94 13.03
N HIS A 131 -7.80 -8.92 12.26
CA HIS A 131 -7.44 -10.32 12.47
C HIS A 131 -5.93 -10.55 12.36
N ILE A 132 -5.27 -9.98 11.33
CA ILE A 132 -3.82 -10.10 11.14
C ILE A 132 -3.08 -9.52 12.34
N LEU A 133 -3.40 -8.28 12.73
CA LEU A 133 -2.72 -7.59 13.82
C LEU A 133 -2.92 -8.28 15.18
N VAL A 134 -4.15 -8.75 15.47
CA VAL A 134 -4.44 -9.49 16.70
C VAL A 134 -3.71 -10.83 16.72
N GLU A 135 -3.61 -11.54 15.58
CA GLU A 135 -2.86 -12.80 15.49
C GLU A 135 -1.35 -12.57 15.69
N GLU A 136 -0.78 -11.49 15.15
CA GLU A 136 0.62 -11.11 15.38
C GLU A 136 0.91 -10.79 16.84
N MET A 137 -0.07 -10.28 17.59
CA MET A 137 0.02 -10.08 19.04
C MET A 137 -0.16 -11.37 19.85
N GLY A 138 -0.40 -12.51 19.17
CA GLY A 138 -0.58 -13.82 19.77
C GLY A 138 -2.01 -14.16 20.17
N GLY A 139 -3.00 -13.45 19.63
CA GLY A 139 -4.45 -13.65 19.84
C GLY A 139 -5.07 -12.57 20.74
N ALA A 140 -6.41 -12.51 20.69
CA ALA A 140 -7.17 -11.51 21.44
C ALA A 140 -6.92 -11.58 22.97
N GLU A 141 -6.64 -12.76 23.51
CA GLU A 141 -6.31 -12.99 24.91
C GLU A 141 -5.03 -12.28 25.39
N ASN A 142 -4.15 -11.89 24.46
CA ASN A 142 -2.91 -11.17 24.76
C ASN A 142 -3.03 -9.65 24.63
N LEU A 143 -4.17 -9.15 24.18
CA LEU A 143 -4.41 -7.72 24.08
C LEU A 143 -4.47 -7.08 25.48
N PRO A 144 -4.15 -5.78 25.59
CA PRO A 144 -4.36 -5.04 26.84
C PRO A 144 -5.82 -5.14 27.29
N LYS A 145 -6.04 -5.32 28.59
CA LYS A 145 -7.39 -5.44 29.17
C LYS A 145 -8.32 -4.28 28.82
N SER A 146 -7.78 -3.08 28.67
CA SER A 146 -8.53 -1.90 28.24
C SER A 146 -9.02 -2.04 26.81
N THR A 147 -8.20 -2.56 25.92
CA THR A 147 -8.57 -2.84 24.52
C THR A 147 -9.61 -3.93 24.45
N LEU A 148 -9.42 -5.05 25.17
CA LEU A 148 -10.42 -6.11 25.27
C LEU A 148 -11.77 -5.60 25.77
N ALA A 149 -11.78 -4.82 26.85
CA ALA A 149 -13.02 -4.28 27.40
C ALA A 149 -13.74 -3.32 26.46
N TRP A 150 -13.01 -2.61 25.61
CA TRP A 150 -13.58 -1.65 24.66
C TRP A 150 -14.23 -2.32 23.47
N TYR A 151 -13.62 -3.40 22.95
CA TYR A 151 -14.10 -4.13 21.77
C TYR A 151 -14.74 -5.49 22.09
N PHE A 152 -15.09 -5.74 23.36
CA PHE A 152 -15.79 -6.97 23.75
C PHE A 152 -17.27 -6.88 23.46
N ASP A 153 -17.81 -7.88 22.75
CA ASP A 153 -19.23 -8.00 22.46
C ASP A 153 -19.99 -8.60 23.65
N TYR A 154 -20.30 -7.74 24.61
CA TYR A 154 -21.06 -8.11 25.82
C TYR A 154 -22.44 -8.68 25.51
N GLU A 155 -23.07 -8.27 24.39
CA GLU A 155 -24.40 -8.74 24.00
C GLU A 155 -24.35 -10.20 23.53
N SER A 156 -23.43 -10.53 22.62
CA SER A 156 -23.25 -11.90 22.16
C SER A 156 -22.81 -12.84 23.29
N TYR A 157 -21.88 -12.40 24.11
CA TYR A 157 -21.44 -13.17 25.28
C TYR A 157 -22.59 -13.43 26.26
N GLY A 158 -23.37 -12.41 26.62
CA GLY A 158 -24.51 -12.55 27.53
C GLY A 158 -25.62 -13.42 26.96
N ARG A 159 -25.85 -13.36 25.63
CA ARG A 159 -26.78 -14.25 24.94
C ARG A 159 -26.37 -15.72 25.06
N ASP A 160 -25.11 -16.02 24.85
CA ASP A 160 -24.61 -17.40 24.92
C ASP A 160 -24.68 -17.93 26.35
N ILE A 161 -24.32 -17.14 27.35
CA ILE A 161 -24.52 -17.48 28.77
C ILE A 161 -25.99 -17.76 29.07
N ARG A 162 -26.92 -16.94 28.57
CA ARG A 162 -28.35 -17.14 28.76
C ARG A 162 -28.82 -18.45 28.16
N ILE A 163 -28.34 -18.83 26.98
CA ILE A 163 -28.69 -20.08 26.28
C ILE A 163 -28.16 -21.27 27.06
N ASP A 164 -26.89 -21.26 27.46
CA ASP A 164 -26.28 -22.33 28.26
C ASP A 164 -27.03 -22.56 29.55
N PHE A 165 -27.40 -21.47 30.21
CA PHE A 165 -28.19 -21.50 31.43
C PHE A 165 -29.54 -22.18 31.28
N TYR A 166 -30.26 -21.95 30.17
CA TYR A 166 -31.57 -22.58 29.92
C TYR A 166 -31.49 -24.02 29.40
N ASN A 167 -30.34 -24.47 28.92
CA ASN A 167 -30.15 -25.81 28.38
C ASN A 167 -29.69 -26.84 29.42
N GLU A 168 -29.28 -26.43 30.62
CA GLU A 168 -28.93 -27.35 31.69
C GLU A 168 -30.17 -27.90 32.39
N GLU A 169 -30.35 -29.26 32.40
CA GLU A 169 -31.50 -29.95 33.01
C GLU A 169 -31.52 -29.80 34.54
N GLU A 170 -30.41 -29.46 35.17
CA GLU A 170 -30.34 -29.08 36.58
C GLU A 170 -29.39 -27.88 36.71
N PRO A 171 -29.89 -26.66 36.81
CA PRO A 171 -29.06 -25.55 37.19
C PRO A 171 -28.68 -25.71 38.68
N GLU A 172 -27.67 -26.49 38.97
CA GLU A 172 -26.90 -26.31 40.23
C GLU A 172 -26.18 -24.96 40.13
N LEU A 173 -26.99 -23.98 40.35
CA LEU A 173 -26.58 -22.66 40.19
C LEU A 173 -25.89 -22.15 41.39
N THR A 174 -24.77 -21.96 41.17
CA THR A 174 -24.02 -20.73 41.32
C THR A 174 -24.56 -19.54 40.51
N ALA A 175 -25.66 -19.68 39.81
CA ALA A 175 -26.37 -18.61 39.10
C ALA A 175 -26.78 -17.44 40.00
N GLY A 176 -26.95 -17.69 41.29
CA GLY A 176 -27.17 -16.63 42.24
C GLY A 176 -26.00 -15.64 42.39
N GLU A 177 -24.80 -16.00 41.95
CA GLU A 177 -23.62 -15.14 41.99
C GLU A 177 -23.49 -14.27 40.74
N PHE A 178 -24.09 -14.66 39.61
CA PHE A 178 -23.95 -13.98 38.34
C PHE A 178 -25.24 -13.32 37.82
N TRP A 179 -26.33 -13.49 38.54
CA TRP A 179 -27.61 -12.94 38.16
C TRP A 179 -27.66 -11.42 38.40
N CYS A 180 -27.95 -10.66 37.36
CA CYS A 180 -28.13 -9.20 37.47
C CYS A 180 -29.46 -8.79 38.15
N GLY A 181 -30.25 -9.75 38.63
CA GLY A 181 -31.43 -9.52 39.47
C GLY A 181 -32.72 -9.13 38.76
N ASP A 182 -32.70 -8.98 37.43
CA ASP A 182 -33.88 -8.65 36.64
C ASP A 182 -34.15 -9.72 35.56
N GLU A 183 -35.35 -10.36 35.64
CA GLU A 183 -35.78 -11.31 34.63
C GLU A 183 -35.99 -10.72 33.23
N ASN A 184 -36.02 -9.38 33.13
CA ASN A 184 -36.11 -8.64 31.89
C ASN A 184 -34.75 -8.11 31.44
N ALA A 185 -33.65 -8.46 32.11
CA ALA A 185 -32.32 -8.01 31.72
C ALA A 185 -31.99 -8.36 30.26
N THR A 186 -31.42 -7.43 29.53
CA THR A 186 -30.92 -7.63 28.18
C THR A 186 -29.69 -8.53 28.17
N ASP A 187 -29.38 -9.16 27.03
CA ASP A 187 -28.19 -9.98 26.88
C ASP A 187 -26.92 -9.18 27.22
N LYS A 188 -26.86 -7.94 26.81
CA LYS A 188 -25.76 -7.04 27.13
C LYS A 188 -25.58 -6.83 28.65
N GLU A 189 -26.69 -6.55 29.37
CA GLU A 189 -26.65 -6.37 30.83
C GLU A 189 -26.20 -7.64 31.56
N ILE A 190 -26.57 -8.83 31.04
CA ILE A 190 -26.10 -10.11 31.55
C ILE A 190 -24.60 -10.26 31.32
N GLY A 191 -24.12 -10.01 30.08
CA GLY A 191 -22.70 -10.07 29.75
C GLY A 191 -21.87 -9.12 30.60
N GLU A 192 -22.29 -7.86 30.77
CA GLU A 192 -21.63 -6.86 31.60
C GLU A 192 -21.56 -7.32 33.08
N ALA A 193 -22.65 -7.83 33.66
CA ALA A 193 -22.69 -8.30 35.04
C ALA A 193 -21.77 -9.50 35.28
N VAL A 194 -21.70 -10.43 34.34
CA VAL A 194 -20.82 -11.59 34.46
C VAL A 194 -19.36 -11.16 34.39
N ILE A 195 -19.01 -10.29 33.44
CA ILE A 195 -17.63 -9.79 33.30
C ILE A 195 -17.22 -8.91 34.49
N GLU A 196 -18.14 -8.12 35.06
CA GLU A 196 -17.89 -7.36 36.28
C GLU A 196 -17.54 -8.28 37.45
N SER A 197 -18.19 -9.43 37.53
CA SER A 197 -17.98 -10.40 38.62
C SER A 197 -16.72 -11.26 38.42
N CYS A 198 -16.52 -11.79 37.21
CA CYS A 198 -15.47 -12.80 36.92
C CYS A 198 -14.23 -12.24 36.24
N GLY A 199 -14.37 -11.10 35.58
CA GLY A 199 -13.33 -10.51 34.73
C GLY A 199 -13.23 -11.15 33.36
N LEU A 200 -12.67 -10.41 32.38
CA LEU A 200 -12.45 -10.87 31.00
C LEU A 200 -11.52 -12.09 30.92
N ASP A 201 -10.60 -12.23 31.86
CA ASP A 201 -9.66 -13.39 31.93
C ASP A 201 -10.38 -14.74 32.14
N SER A 202 -11.66 -14.72 32.55
CA SER A 202 -12.46 -15.93 32.76
C SER A 202 -13.16 -16.40 31.50
N VAL A 203 -13.18 -15.59 30.44
CA VAL A 203 -13.88 -15.90 29.19
C VAL A 203 -13.07 -16.90 28.37
N SER A 204 -13.63 -18.09 28.18
CA SER A 204 -13.06 -19.06 27.25
C SER A 204 -13.28 -18.62 25.81
N ASN A 205 -12.24 -18.72 24.96
CA ASN A 205 -12.31 -18.35 23.55
C ASN A 205 -12.78 -16.89 23.34
N ILE A 206 -12.15 -15.95 24.02
CA ILE A 206 -12.46 -14.52 23.98
C ILE A 206 -12.48 -13.93 22.57
N CYS A 207 -11.74 -14.55 21.63
CA CYS A 207 -11.72 -14.19 20.22
C CYS A 207 -13.10 -14.27 19.54
N TYR A 208 -14.05 -15.07 20.03
CA TYR A 208 -15.40 -15.13 19.48
C TYR A 208 -16.27 -13.92 19.86
N TYR A 209 -15.87 -13.20 20.90
CA TYR A 209 -16.59 -12.03 21.41
C TYR A 209 -15.78 -10.74 21.21
N PHE A 210 -14.69 -10.78 20.45
CA PHE A 210 -13.91 -9.59 20.10
C PHE A 210 -14.46 -8.99 18.80
N ASP A 211 -14.83 -7.70 18.83
CA ASP A 211 -15.36 -6.96 17.69
C ASP A 211 -14.23 -6.51 16.75
N TYR A 212 -13.80 -7.44 15.88
CA TYR A 212 -12.76 -7.20 14.90
C TYR A 212 -13.13 -6.09 13.91
N GLU A 213 -14.42 -5.95 13.57
CA GLU A 213 -14.87 -4.93 12.62
C GLU A 213 -14.66 -3.51 13.19
N THR A 214 -15.16 -3.27 14.40
CA THR A 214 -14.99 -1.98 15.06
C THR A 214 -13.51 -1.69 15.35
N TYR A 215 -12.76 -2.68 15.86
CA TYR A 215 -11.34 -2.54 16.13
C TYR A 215 -10.54 -2.21 14.87
N GLY A 216 -10.79 -2.90 13.75
CA GLY A 216 -10.13 -2.65 12.49
C GLY A 216 -10.47 -1.28 11.91
N ASN A 217 -11.73 -0.85 12.01
CA ASN A 217 -12.15 0.48 11.57
C ASN A 217 -11.49 1.60 12.39
N ASP A 218 -11.32 1.41 13.69
CA ASP A 218 -10.63 2.39 14.53
C ASP A 218 -9.14 2.47 14.18
N ILE A 219 -8.45 1.34 13.97
CA ILE A 219 -7.07 1.32 13.48
C ILE A 219 -6.95 2.06 12.16
N MET A 220 -7.83 1.78 11.19
CA MET A 220 -7.83 2.46 9.89
C MET A 220 -8.02 3.98 10.02
N ASN A 221 -8.83 4.42 10.98
CA ASN A 221 -9.08 5.84 11.21
C ASN A 221 -7.93 6.56 11.94
N GLU A 222 -7.13 5.83 12.71
CA GLU A 222 -6.01 6.38 13.47
C GLU A 222 -4.69 6.38 12.69
N GLY A 223 -4.54 5.47 11.73
CA GLY A 223 -3.33 5.30 10.92
C GLY A 223 -3.43 5.94 9.53
N ASP A 224 -2.32 5.92 8.80
CA ASP A 224 -2.22 6.36 7.41
C ASP A 224 -2.18 5.12 6.49
N TYR A 225 -3.35 4.52 6.28
CA TYR A 225 -3.52 3.29 5.50
C TYR A 225 -4.13 3.57 4.13
N THR A 226 -3.63 2.88 3.10
CA THR A 226 -4.16 2.98 1.73
C THR A 226 -4.45 1.60 1.17
N PHE A 227 -5.68 1.40 0.65
CA PHE A 227 -6.02 0.22 -0.14
C PHE A 227 -5.47 0.35 -1.55
N THR A 228 -4.78 -0.69 -2.00
CA THR A 228 -4.28 -0.85 -3.37
C THR A 228 -4.87 -2.12 -3.99
N ASP A 229 -4.66 -2.32 -5.29
CA ASP A 229 -5.03 -3.58 -5.97
C ASP A 229 -4.30 -4.81 -5.39
N ASN A 230 -3.22 -4.58 -4.62
CA ASN A 230 -2.36 -5.63 -4.06
C ASN A 230 -2.51 -5.83 -2.55
N GLY A 231 -3.46 -5.16 -1.92
CA GLY A 231 -3.73 -5.21 -0.49
C GLY A 231 -3.72 -3.84 0.18
N LEU A 232 -3.58 -3.80 1.48
CA LEU A 232 -3.54 -2.60 2.30
C LEU A 232 -2.09 -2.22 2.63
N VAL A 233 -1.71 -0.97 2.40
CA VAL A 233 -0.39 -0.44 2.75
C VAL A 233 -0.51 0.52 3.93
N ASP A 234 0.29 0.28 4.96
CA ASP A 234 0.51 1.24 6.05
C ASP A 234 1.58 2.25 5.63
N CYS A 235 1.20 3.52 5.58
CA CYS A 235 2.04 4.64 5.18
C CYS A 235 2.46 5.54 6.35
N SER A 236 2.24 5.11 7.60
CA SER A 236 2.44 5.94 8.81
C SER A 236 3.89 6.37 9.02
N ASP A 237 4.85 5.58 8.56
CA ASP A 237 6.28 5.84 8.70
C ASP A 237 6.90 6.58 7.48
N TYR A 238 6.05 7.18 6.61
CA TYR A 238 6.54 7.92 5.45
C TYR A 238 7.39 9.12 5.86
N ASP A 239 8.59 9.22 5.27
CA ASP A 239 9.54 10.33 5.49
C ASP A 239 9.58 11.25 4.25
N ASP A 240 9.02 12.45 4.38
CA ASP A 240 8.96 13.46 3.33
C ASP A 240 10.35 13.96 2.85
N THR A 241 11.41 13.67 3.59
CA THR A 241 12.76 14.18 3.26
C THR A 241 13.56 13.27 2.34
N LEU A 242 13.17 11.99 2.22
CA LEU A 242 13.94 11.01 1.46
C LEU A 242 13.91 11.22 -0.07
N GLY A 243 12.83 11.82 -0.59
CA GLY A 243 12.62 11.96 -2.03
C GLY A 243 13.70 12.79 -2.71
N GLU A 244 14.05 13.96 -2.15
CA GLU A 244 15.07 14.86 -2.71
C GLU A 244 16.48 14.23 -2.73
N ASP A 245 16.85 13.54 -1.66
CA ASP A 245 18.17 12.91 -1.58
C ASP A 245 18.27 11.71 -2.51
N PHE A 246 17.18 10.95 -2.65
CA PHE A 246 17.10 9.83 -3.59
C PHE A 246 17.19 10.32 -5.05
N GLU A 247 16.47 11.39 -5.42
CA GLU A 247 16.55 11.97 -6.76
C GLU A 247 17.96 12.45 -7.11
N LYS A 248 18.65 13.12 -6.18
CA LYS A 248 20.06 13.54 -6.35
C LYS A 248 20.98 12.34 -6.56
N ALA A 249 20.81 11.27 -5.79
CA ALA A 249 21.62 10.06 -5.95
C ALA A 249 21.41 9.41 -7.33
N LEU A 250 20.19 9.44 -7.88
CA LEU A 250 19.92 8.97 -9.25
C LEU A 250 20.61 9.83 -10.32
N GLU A 251 20.65 11.16 -10.14
CA GLU A 251 21.35 12.07 -11.05
C GLU A 251 22.86 11.80 -11.07
N GLU A 252 23.46 11.58 -9.91
CA GLU A 252 24.88 11.23 -9.80
C GLU A 252 25.18 9.90 -10.49
N GLU A 253 24.34 8.86 -10.26
CA GLU A 253 24.51 7.54 -10.90
C GLU A 253 24.41 7.63 -12.43
N LEU A 254 23.45 8.38 -12.96
CA LEU A 254 23.30 8.57 -14.41
C LEU A 254 24.51 9.31 -15.00
N SER A 255 24.99 10.36 -14.32
CA SER A 255 26.17 11.12 -14.76
C SER A 255 27.46 10.28 -14.77
N GLU A 256 27.60 9.34 -13.84
CA GLU A 256 28.74 8.41 -13.81
C GLU A 256 28.68 7.42 -14.98
N LYS A 257 27.49 6.84 -15.25
CA LYS A 257 27.28 5.93 -16.39
C LYS A 257 27.58 6.60 -17.73
N GLU A 258 27.13 7.85 -17.94
CA GLU A 258 27.44 8.61 -19.15
C GLU A 258 28.95 8.82 -19.34
N LYS A 259 29.69 9.12 -18.27
CA LYS A 259 31.16 9.30 -18.32
C LYS A 259 31.89 7.97 -18.62
N GLU A 260 31.36 6.84 -18.20
CA GLU A 260 31.94 5.52 -18.49
C GLU A 260 31.74 5.12 -19.95
N GLU A 261 30.61 5.47 -20.56
CA GLU A 261 30.31 5.22 -21.98
C GLU A 261 31.13 6.09 -22.95
N GLU A 262 31.57 7.26 -22.51
CA GLU A 262 32.44 8.17 -23.32
C GLU A 262 33.93 7.77 -23.29
N ARG A 263 34.32 6.82 -22.43
CA ARG A 263 35.71 6.33 -22.31
C ARG A 263 35.98 5.10 -23.17
#